data_f777060b9719f47cb81ec154a3346391
#
_entry.id   f777060b9719f47cb81ec154a3346391
#
_cell.length_a   1.000
_cell.length_b   1.000
_cell.length_c   1.000
_cell.angle_alpha   90.00
_cell.angle_beta   90.00
_cell.angle_gamma   90.00
#
_symmetry.space_group_name_H-M   'P 1'
#
loop_
_entity.id
_entity.type
_entity.pdbx_description
1 polymer ?
#
loop_
_entity_poly.entity_id
_entity_poly.type
_entity_poly.pdbx_seq_one_letter_code
_entity_poly.pdbx_strand_id
1 'polypeptide(L)'
;YQQSLAERGYKADEAQLKGIAALQRCQDEWSHYKAKRGNALTKMLRYPDLPKGVYMYGGVGRGKSFIMDCFFNAVPLERKTRLHFHEFMREVHRQLHELKGVQDPLEVLAKRMSRKHRLICFDEFHVADVTDAMILYKLLDAMFRNRMSIVTTSNFHPDGLYPNGLHRDRILPAIELLKQQLQVVNVD
;
A
#
# COMPACT_ATOMS: atom_id res chain seq x y z
N TYR A 1 -13.21 -0.29 -14.96
CA TYR A 1 -13.92 -0.69 -13.73
C TYR A 1 -15.38 -1.03 -14.02
N GLN A 2 -16.19 -0.06 -14.46
CA GLN A 2 -17.63 -0.27 -14.75
C GLN A 2 -17.85 -1.37 -15.78
N GLN A 3 -17.04 -1.45 -16.81
CA GLN A 3 -17.11 -2.47 -17.85
C GLN A 3 -16.78 -3.87 -17.33
N SER A 4 -15.73 -4.01 -16.53
CA SER A 4 -15.34 -5.28 -15.90
C SER A 4 -16.34 -5.74 -14.82
N LEU A 5 -17.01 -4.81 -14.16
CA LEU A 5 -18.11 -5.11 -13.22
C LEU A 5 -19.36 -5.61 -13.96
N ALA A 6 -19.72 -4.94 -15.06
CA ALA A 6 -20.87 -5.31 -15.89
C ALA A 6 -20.70 -6.69 -16.55
N GLU A 7 -19.51 -7.01 -17.05
CA GLU A 7 -19.19 -8.30 -17.67
C GLU A 7 -19.30 -9.47 -16.70
N ARG A 8 -19.13 -9.23 -15.38
CA ARG A 8 -19.28 -10.25 -14.33
C ARG A 8 -20.61 -10.23 -13.59
N GLY A 9 -21.58 -9.40 -14.05
CA GLY A 9 -22.89 -9.29 -13.41
C GLY A 9 -22.86 -8.67 -12.01
N TYR A 10 -21.80 -7.95 -11.65
CA TYR A 10 -21.61 -7.35 -10.34
C TYR A 10 -22.20 -5.94 -10.33
N LYS A 11 -23.19 -5.70 -9.48
CA LYS A 11 -23.65 -4.34 -9.16
C LYS A 11 -22.87 -3.89 -7.91
N ALA A 12 -21.96 -2.93 -8.08
CA ALA A 12 -21.30 -2.30 -6.95
C ALA A 12 -22.34 -1.54 -6.10
N ASP A 13 -22.30 -1.75 -4.79
CA ASP A 13 -23.05 -0.91 -3.86
C ASP A 13 -22.35 0.46 -3.68
N GLU A 14 -23.03 1.37 -2.96
CA GLU A 14 -22.52 2.74 -2.76
C GLU A 14 -21.15 2.78 -2.07
N ALA A 15 -20.90 1.89 -1.12
CA ALA A 15 -19.65 1.83 -0.40
C ALA A 15 -18.51 1.31 -1.30
N GLN A 16 -18.76 0.30 -2.12
CA GLN A 16 -17.81 -0.19 -3.11
C GLN A 16 -17.49 0.89 -4.15
N LEU A 17 -18.48 1.70 -4.57
CA LEU A 17 -18.26 2.82 -5.47
C LEU A 17 -17.29 3.86 -4.89
N LYS A 18 -17.32 4.12 -3.57
CA LYS A 18 -16.34 4.99 -2.90
C LYS A 18 -14.91 4.42 -3.01
N GLY A 19 -14.75 3.12 -2.80
CA GLY A 19 -13.46 2.44 -2.99
C GLY A 19 -12.95 2.53 -4.43
N ILE A 20 -13.84 2.27 -5.40
CA ILE A 20 -13.52 2.38 -6.84
C ILE A 20 -13.11 3.83 -7.19
N ALA A 21 -13.83 4.83 -6.70
CA ALA A 21 -13.51 6.24 -6.96
C ALA A 21 -12.14 6.63 -6.38
N ALA A 22 -11.79 6.16 -5.18
CA ALA A 22 -10.48 6.41 -4.59
C ALA A 22 -9.35 5.77 -5.39
N LEU A 23 -9.53 4.55 -5.87
CA LEU A 23 -8.53 3.87 -6.71
C LEU A 23 -8.46 4.49 -8.11
N GLN A 24 -9.57 4.96 -8.68
CA GLN A 24 -9.57 5.69 -9.95
C GLN A 24 -8.77 6.99 -9.83
N ARG A 25 -8.99 7.78 -8.77
CA ARG A 25 -8.18 8.95 -8.47
C ARG A 25 -6.68 8.60 -8.43
N CYS A 26 -6.32 7.56 -7.69
CA CYS A 26 -4.94 7.11 -7.56
C CYS A 26 -4.34 6.71 -8.92
N GLN A 27 -5.10 6.00 -9.74
CA GLN A 27 -4.70 5.61 -11.10
C GLN A 27 -4.48 6.83 -12.01
N ASP A 28 -5.38 7.82 -11.96
CA ASP A 28 -5.29 9.04 -12.75
C ASP A 28 -4.05 9.86 -12.34
N GLU A 29 -3.78 9.96 -11.04
CA GLU A 29 -2.58 10.60 -10.52
C GLU A 29 -1.29 9.89 -10.98
N TRP A 30 -1.28 8.55 -11.03
CA TRP A 30 -0.17 7.78 -11.58
C TRP A 30 0.03 8.02 -13.09
N SER A 31 -1.06 8.17 -13.84
CA SER A 31 -1.01 8.51 -15.26
C SER A 31 -0.38 9.89 -15.46
N HIS A 32 -0.77 10.88 -14.66
CA HIS A 32 -0.16 12.22 -14.65
C HIS A 32 1.31 12.19 -14.23
N TYR A 33 1.64 11.41 -13.20
CA TYR A 33 3.02 11.22 -12.76
C TYR A 33 3.89 10.66 -13.87
N LYS A 34 3.42 9.63 -14.59
CA LYS A 34 4.12 9.04 -15.74
C LYS A 34 4.28 10.05 -16.87
N ALA A 35 3.25 10.80 -17.20
CA ALA A 35 3.29 11.83 -18.26
C ALA A 35 4.32 12.92 -17.95
N LYS A 36 4.41 13.40 -16.70
CA LYS A 36 5.42 14.39 -16.27
C LYS A 36 6.86 13.87 -16.35
N ARG A 37 7.07 12.57 -16.44
CA ARG A 37 8.37 11.90 -16.54
C ARG A 37 8.60 11.18 -17.87
N GLY A 38 7.93 11.62 -18.93
CA GLY A 38 7.94 10.95 -20.24
C GLY A 38 9.31 10.88 -20.92
N ASN A 39 10.22 11.85 -20.70
CA ASN A 39 11.53 11.94 -21.35
C ASN A 39 12.68 11.71 -20.37
N ALA A 40 13.84 11.26 -20.87
CA ALA A 40 15.03 11.02 -20.05
C ALA A 40 15.48 12.27 -19.28
N LEU A 41 15.42 13.45 -19.90
CA LEU A 41 15.75 14.75 -19.27
C LEU A 41 14.75 15.11 -18.15
N THR A 42 13.45 14.90 -18.36
CA THR A 42 12.43 15.17 -17.34
C THR A 42 12.49 14.19 -16.18
N LYS A 43 12.91 12.94 -16.41
CA LYS A 43 13.18 11.95 -15.35
C LYS A 43 14.31 12.40 -14.44
N MET A 44 15.30 13.09 -14.95
CA MET A 44 16.47 13.55 -14.20
C MET A 44 16.21 14.86 -13.44
N LEU A 45 15.40 15.74 -14.00
CA LEU A 45 15.19 17.11 -13.49
C LEU A 45 13.91 17.29 -12.67
N ARG A 46 12.92 16.41 -12.80
CA ARG A 46 11.62 16.54 -12.13
C ARG A 46 11.33 15.33 -11.24
N TYR A 47 11.18 15.62 -9.96
CA TYR A 47 10.68 14.66 -8.96
C TYR A 47 9.28 15.10 -8.49
N PRO A 48 8.23 14.88 -9.30
CA PRO A 48 6.88 15.21 -8.88
C PRO A 48 6.51 14.42 -7.63
N ASP A 49 5.58 14.94 -6.84
CA ASP A 49 5.04 14.21 -5.69
C ASP A 49 4.42 12.90 -6.15
N LEU A 50 4.56 11.88 -5.30
CA LEU A 50 3.93 10.59 -5.55
C LEU A 50 2.42 10.70 -5.32
N PRO A 51 1.61 9.97 -6.10
CA PRO A 51 0.20 9.83 -5.81
C PRO A 51 -0.03 9.34 -4.39
N LYS A 52 -1.01 9.94 -3.72
CA LYS A 52 -1.47 9.46 -2.42
C LYS A 52 -2.09 8.08 -2.59
N GLY A 53 -1.61 7.09 -1.84
CA GLY A 53 -2.12 5.73 -1.87
C GLY A 53 -3.54 5.61 -1.29
N VAL A 54 -4.02 4.37 -1.22
CA VAL A 54 -5.37 4.07 -0.70
C VAL A 54 -5.29 2.94 0.32
N TYR A 55 -5.95 3.11 1.44
CA TYR A 55 -6.23 2.07 2.43
C TYR A 55 -7.73 1.75 2.39
N MET A 56 -8.09 0.66 1.74
CA MET A 56 -9.48 0.24 1.54
C MET A 56 -9.82 -0.83 2.57
N TYR A 57 -10.82 -0.56 3.42
CA TYR A 57 -11.21 -1.51 4.47
C TYR A 57 -12.70 -1.82 4.44
N GLY A 58 -13.03 -2.99 4.99
CA GLY A 58 -14.41 -3.48 5.10
C GLY A 58 -14.41 -4.98 5.37
N GLY A 59 -15.57 -5.54 5.69
CA GLY A 59 -15.74 -6.94 6.03
C GLY A 59 -15.33 -7.92 4.93
N VAL A 60 -15.35 -9.19 5.26
CA VAL A 60 -15.08 -10.26 4.30
C VAL A 60 -16.19 -10.32 3.24
N GLY A 61 -15.82 -10.65 2.01
CA GLY A 61 -16.81 -10.79 0.91
C GLY A 61 -17.23 -9.47 0.26
N ARG A 62 -16.68 -8.32 0.64
CA ARG A 62 -17.00 -6.99 0.09
C ARG A 62 -16.33 -6.69 -1.28
N GLY A 63 -15.73 -7.68 -1.92
CA GLY A 63 -15.13 -7.52 -3.24
C GLY A 63 -13.81 -6.73 -3.29
N LYS A 64 -13.17 -6.46 -2.14
CA LYS A 64 -11.93 -5.69 -2.04
C LYS A 64 -10.82 -6.21 -2.96
N SER A 65 -10.62 -7.54 -2.96
CA SER A 65 -9.58 -8.18 -3.78
C SER A 65 -9.85 -8.02 -5.28
N PHE A 66 -11.13 -8.08 -5.68
CA PHE A 66 -11.52 -7.84 -7.08
C PHE A 66 -11.28 -6.39 -7.51
N ILE A 67 -11.65 -5.43 -6.67
CA ILE A 67 -11.41 -4.01 -6.93
C ILE A 67 -9.90 -3.74 -7.01
N MET A 68 -9.11 -4.36 -6.12
CA MET A 68 -7.64 -4.30 -6.16
C MET A 68 -7.07 -4.91 -7.44
N ASP A 69 -7.60 -6.06 -7.92
CA ASP A 69 -7.21 -6.66 -9.19
C ASP A 69 -7.38 -5.68 -10.35
N CYS A 70 -8.55 -5.06 -10.45
CA CYS A 70 -8.82 -4.10 -11.50
C CYS A 70 -7.84 -2.92 -11.45
N PHE A 71 -7.60 -2.37 -10.26
CA PHE A 71 -6.63 -1.27 -10.07
C PHE A 71 -5.22 -1.69 -10.47
N PHE A 72 -4.73 -2.82 -9.93
CA PHE A 72 -3.37 -3.28 -10.17
C PHE A 72 -3.10 -3.52 -11.67
N ASN A 73 -4.07 -4.07 -12.38
CA ASN A 73 -3.93 -4.30 -13.82
C ASN A 73 -4.00 -3.00 -14.64
N ALA A 74 -4.78 -2.01 -14.19
CA ALA A 74 -5.03 -0.78 -14.92
C ALA A 74 -3.97 0.32 -14.67
N VAL A 75 -3.32 0.33 -13.48
CA VAL A 75 -2.33 1.37 -13.16
C VAL A 75 -1.12 1.30 -14.10
N PRO A 76 -0.74 2.43 -14.76
CA PRO A 76 0.24 2.43 -15.85
C PRO A 76 1.69 2.46 -15.34
N LEU A 77 2.04 1.54 -14.45
CA LEU A 77 3.38 1.40 -13.88
C LEU A 77 3.95 0.02 -14.19
N GLU A 78 5.23 -0.02 -14.57
CA GLU A 78 5.99 -1.27 -14.68
C GLU A 78 6.55 -1.71 -13.33
N ARG A 79 7.00 -0.74 -12.52
CA ARG A 79 7.63 -0.96 -11.22
C ARG A 79 6.57 -1.03 -10.12
N LYS A 80 5.71 -2.03 -10.20
CA LYS A 80 4.66 -2.34 -9.23
C LYS A 80 4.72 -3.80 -8.81
N THR A 81 4.29 -4.10 -7.60
CA THR A 81 4.13 -5.47 -7.12
C THR A 81 2.88 -5.59 -6.25
N ARG A 82 2.34 -6.78 -6.15
CA ARG A 82 1.20 -7.13 -5.29
C ARG A 82 1.49 -8.43 -4.57
N LEU A 83 1.24 -8.45 -3.27
CA LEU A 83 1.43 -9.62 -2.43
C LEU A 83 0.59 -9.49 -1.15
N HIS A 84 0.38 -10.60 -0.46
CA HIS A 84 -0.22 -10.58 0.87
C HIS A 84 0.70 -9.93 1.89
N PHE A 85 0.13 -9.14 2.79
CA PHE A 85 0.93 -8.41 3.79
C PHE A 85 1.73 -9.34 4.69
N HIS A 86 1.18 -10.49 5.09
CA HIS A 86 1.91 -11.45 5.92
C HIS A 86 3.12 -12.09 5.19
N GLU A 87 3.03 -12.31 3.87
CA GLU A 87 4.16 -12.80 3.06
C GLU A 87 5.26 -11.74 2.98
N PHE A 88 4.85 -10.50 2.81
CA PHE A 88 5.76 -9.35 2.83
C PHE A 88 6.50 -9.25 4.16
N MET A 89 5.81 -9.31 5.30
CA MET A 89 6.44 -9.24 6.62
C MET A 89 7.38 -10.42 6.89
N ARG A 90 7.02 -11.61 6.47
CA ARG A 90 7.91 -12.78 6.55
C ARG A 90 9.22 -12.57 5.76
N GLU A 91 9.13 -12.01 4.56
CA GLU A 91 10.30 -11.69 3.76
C GLU A 91 11.14 -10.55 4.40
N VAL A 92 10.49 -9.54 4.97
CA VAL A 92 11.16 -8.49 5.73
C VAL A 92 11.97 -9.07 6.88
N HIS A 93 11.38 -9.92 7.72
CA HIS A 93 12.09 -10.55 8.84
C HIS A 93 13.25 -11.43 8.37
N ARG A 94 13.09 -12.17 7.28
CA ARG A 94 14.16 -12.97 6.68
C ARG A 94 15.34 -12.07 6.27
N GLN A 95 15.08 -10.98 5.56
CA GLN A 95 16.12 -10.04 5.12
C GLN A 95 16.75 -9.29 6.29
N LEU A 96 16.00 -8.93 7.33
CA LEU A 96 16.56 -8.33 8.55
C LEU A 96 17.52 -9.28 9.25
N HIS A 97 17.24 -10.57 9.22
CA HIS A 97 18.16 -11.58 9.77
C HIS A 97 19.49 -11.61 8.99
N GLU A 98 19.46 -11.47 7.67
CA GLU A 98 20.65 -11.38 6.83
C GLU A 98 21.43 -10.07 7.02
N LEU A 99 20.74 -9.00 7.42
CA LEU A 99 21.33 -7.68 7.66
C LEU A 99 21.77 -7.48 9.13
N LYS A 100 21.97 -8.55 9.89
CA LYS A 100 22.53 -8.45 11.25
C LYS A 100 23.85 -7.70 11.25
N GLY A 101 23.99 -6.71 12.14
CA GLY A 101 25.19 -5.88 12.26
C GLY A 101 25.25 -4.72 11.27
N VAL A 102 24.29 -4.59 10.37
CA VAL A 102 24.19 -3.43 9.48
C VAL A 102 23.48 -2.29 10.20
N GLN A 103 24.00 -1.08 10.09
CA GLN A 103 23.35 0.12 10.60
C GLN A 103 22.07 0.41 9.78
N ASP A 104 20.98 0.73 10.47
CA ASP A 104 19.68 1.03 9.88
C ASP A 104 19.20 0.00 8.83
N PRO A 105 19.05 -1.28 9.20
CA PRO A 105 18.75 -2.35 8.25
C PRO A 105 17.40 -2.15 7.55
N LEU A 106 16.41 -1.52 8.18
CA LEU A 106 15.11 -1.21 7.56
C LEU A 106 15.24 -0.15 6.45
N GLU A 107 16.12 0.84 6.63
CA GLU A 107 16.42 1.82 5.59
C GLU A 107 17.12 1.17 4.38
N VAL A 108 18.07 0.27 4.63
CA VAL A 108 18.73 -0.51 3.58
C VAL A 108 17.71 -1.34 2.80
N LEU A 109 16.78 -1.97 3.51
CA LEU A 109 15.72 -2.77 2.93
C LEU A 109 14.78 -1.90 2.06
N ALA A 110 14.32 -0.77 2.58
CA ALA A 110 13.44 0.15 1.85
C ALA A 110 14.13 0.69 0.58
N LYS A 111 15.41 1.01 0.63
CA LYS A 111 16.19 1.40 -0.56
C LYS A 111 16.27 0.30 -1.60
N ARG A 112 16.47 -0.96 -1.19
CA ARG A 112 16.47 -2.10 -2.11
C ARG A 112 15.11 -2.27 -2.79
N MET A 113 14.03 -2.20 -2.00
CA MET A 113 12.67 -2.30 -2.52
C MET A 113 12.34 -1.15 -3.48
N SER A 114 12.68 0.09 -3.13
CA SER A 114 12.39 1.28 -3.94
C SER A 114 13.10 1.30 -5.30
N ARG A 115 14.19 0.56 -5.46
CA ARG A 115 14.84 0.37 -6.75
C ARG A 115 14.04 -0.53 -7.68
N LYS A 116 13.30 -1.48 -7.11
CA LYS A 116 12.47 -2.45 -7.86
C LYS A 116 11.05 -1.94 -8.08
N HIS A 117 10.46 -1.33 -7.06
CA HIS A 117 9.04 -0.99 -7.05
C HIS A 117 8.79 0.46 -6.62
N ARG A 118 7.86 1.14 -7.28
CA ARG A 118 7.32 2.44 -6.89
C ARG A 118 5.97 2.34 -6.22
N LEU A 119 5.23 1.29 -6.54
CA LEU A 119 3.94 0.97 -5.96
C LEU A 119 3.96 -0.45 -5.43
N ILE A 120 3.55 -0.60 -4.18
CA ILE A 120 3.26 -1.90 -3.58
C ILE A 120 1.77 -1.97 -3.26
N CYS A 121 1.12 -3.01 -3.74
CA CYS A 121 -0.24 -3.34 -3.37
C CYS A 121 -0.22 -4.49 -2.35
N PHE A 122 -0.78 -4.25 -1.17
CA PHE A 122 -0.92 -5.28 -0.14
C PHE A 122 -2.35 -5.80 -0.09
N ASP A 123 -2.49 -7.10 -0.18
CA ASP A 123 -3.72 -7.77 0.20
C ASP A 123 -3.70 -8.09 1.69
N GLU A 124 -4.86 -7.91 2.34
CA GLU A 124 -5.10 -8.31 3.72
C GLU A 124 -4.09 -7.72 4.72
N PHE A 125 -3.97 -6.39 4.73
CA PHE A 125 -3.13 -5.71 5.70
C PHE A 125 -3.62 -5.99 7.11
N HIS A 126 -2.83 -6.75 7.84
CA HIS A 126 -3.15 -7.20 9.19
C HIS A 126 -1.86 -7.39 9.98
N VAL A 127 -1.83 -6.87 11.20
CA VAL A 127 -0.71 -7.05 12.11
C VAL A 127 -1.03 -8.21 13.05
N ALA A 128 -0.31 -9.30 12.90
CA ALA A 128 -0.59 -10.56 13.60
C ALA A 128 0.13 -10.67 14.95
N ASP A 129 1.34 -10.15 15.05
CA ASP A 129 2.19 -10.34 16.23
C ASP A 129 2.97 -9.09 16.64
N VAL A 130 3.64 -9.19 17.79
CA VAL A 130 4.41 -8.11 18.38
C VAL A 130 5.66 -7.77 17.58
N THR A 131 6.26 -8.73 16.89
CA THR A 131 7.48 -8.50 16.10
C THR A 131 7.18 -7.61 14.89
N ASP A 132 6.06 -7.83 14.23
CA ASP A 132 5.55 -6.96 13.17
C ASP A 132 5.25 -5.56 13.72
N ALA A 133 4.51 -5.47 14.84
CA ALA A 133 4.14 -4.20 15.46
C ALA A 133 5.36 -3.33 15.81
N MET A 134 6.44 -3.96 16.28
CA MET A 134 7.66 -3.26 16.71
C MET A 134 8.44 -2.59 15.58
N ILE A 135 8.39 -3.12 14.37
CA ILE A 135 9.17 -2.61 13.23
C ILE A 135 8.32 -1.84 12.22
N LEU A 136 6.99 -1.96 12.29
CA LEU A 136 6.07 -1.49 11.24
C LEU A 136 6.22 0.00 10.96
N TYR A 137 6.28 0.84 12.00
CA TYR A 137 6.44 2.29 11.80
C TYR A 137 7.72 2.64 11.04
N LYS A 138 8.86 2.13 11.50
CA LYS A 138 10.16 2.41 10.88
C LYS A 138 10.23 1.89 9.45
N LEU A 139 9.63 0.72 9.20
CA LEU A 139 9.56 0.13 7.86
C LEU A 139 8.74 1.00 6.91
N LEU A 140 7.51 1.34 7.28
CA LEU A 140 6.63 2.17 6.47
C LEU A 140 7.21 3.57 6.23
N ASP A 141 7.74 4.20 7.28
CA ASP A 141 8.39 5.51 7.18
C ASP A 141 9.57 5.48 6.20
N ALA A 142 10.44 4.47 6.30
CA ALA A 142 11.55 4.29 5.35
C ALA A 142 11.05 4.05 3.91
N MET A 143 9.97 3.29 3.72
CA MET A 143 9.37 3.08 2.40
C MET A 143 8.85 4.39 1.80
N PHE A 144 8.10 5.19 2.56
CA PHE A 144 7.58 6.47 2.08
C PHE A 144 8.71 7.47 1.80
N ARG A 145 9.70 7.59 2.67
CA ARG A 145 10.87 8.45 2.44
C ARG A 145 11.67 8.04 1.20
N ASN A 146 11.72 6.76 0.88
CA ASN A 146 12.35 6.23 -0.33
C ASN A 146 11.41 6.27 -1.55
N ARG A 147 10.34 7.08 -1.49
CA ARG A 147 9.44 7.36 -2.61
C ARG A 147 8.73 6.11 -3.12
N MET A 148 8.20 5.33 -2.22
CA MET A 148 7.28 4.23 -2.52
C MET A 148 5.85 4.65 -2.15
N SER A 149 4.88 4.24 -2.95
CA SER A 149 3.45 4.39 -2.66
C SER A 149 2.86 3.03 -2.28
N ILE A 150 1.84 3.06 -1.44
CA ILE A 150 1.16 1.86 -0.97
C ILE A 150 -0.33 1.97 -1.29
N VAL A 151 -0.90 0.90 -1.83
CA VAL A 151 -2.35 0.69 -1.89
C VAL A 151 -2.64 -0.63 -1.18
N THR A 152 -3.60 -0.64 -0.28
CA THR A 152 -3.85 -1.84 0.51
C THR A 152 -5.31 -2.11 0.77
N THR A 153 -5.65 -3.39 0.92
CA THR A 153 -6.92 -3.86 1.46
C THR A 153 -6.76 -4.33 2.89
N SER A 154 -7.78 -4.18 3.72
CA SER A 154 -7.84 -4.69 5.09
C SER A 154 -9.27 -5.05 5.47
N ASN A 155 -9.43 -5.88 6.48
CA ASN A 155 -10.74 -6.09 7.13
C ASN A 155 -10.99 -5.08 8.26
N PHE A 156 -9.99 -4.27 8.62
CA PHE A 156 -10.03 -3.36 9.77
C PHE A 156 -9.73 -1.93 9.35
N HIS A 157 -10.43 -0.98 9.97
CA HIS A 157 -9.98 0.41 9.98
C HIS A 157 -8.56 0.50 10.55
N PRO A 158 -7.70 1.45 10.13
CA PRO A 158 -6.34 1.56 10.70
C PRO A 158 -6.31 1.58 12.23
N ASP A 159 -7.23 2.29 12.89
CA ASP A 159 -7.29 2.33 14.35
C ASP A 159 -7.67 0.98 14.99
N GLY A 160 -8.25 0.07 14.23
CA GLY A 160 -8.58 -1.30 14.64
C GLY A 160 -7.47 -2.32 14.40
N LEU A 161 -6.31 -1.90 13.91
CA LEU A 161 -5.17 -2.80 13.73
C LEU A 161 -4.57 -3.18 15.09
N TYR A 162 -4.32 -4.49 15.28
CA TYR A 162 -3.67 -5.03 16.48
C TYR A 162 -4.36 -4.59 17.81
N PRO A 163 -5.69 -4.75 17.97
CA PRO A 163 -6.47 -4.04 18.98
C PRO A 163 -6.10 -4.40 20.43
N ASN A 164 -5.79 -5.67 20.70
CA ASN A 164 -5.45 -6.19 22.03
C ASN A 164 -4.02 -6.73 22.09
N GLY A 165 -3.16 -6.25 21.19
CA GLY A 165 -1.80 -6.76 21.06
C GLY A 165 -0.89 -6.28 22.19
N LEU A 166 0.11 -7.12 22.51
CA LEU A 166 1.19 -6.77 23.42
C LEU A 166 1.96 -5.56 22.88
N HIS A 167 2.21 -4.55 23.73
CA HIS A 167 2.87 -3.30 23.32
C HIS A 167 2.15 -2.56 22.18
N ARG A 168 0.82 -2.48 22.25
CA ARG A 168 0.00 -1.79 21.24
C ARG A 168 0.41 -0.33 21.01
N ASP A 169 1.00 0.33 22.02
CA ASP A 169 1.58 1.67 21.89
C ASP A 169 2.61 1.79 20.76
N ARG A 170 3.30 0.70 20.44
CA ARG A 170 4.33 0.67 19.40
C ARG A 170 3.78 0.74 17.98
N ILE A 171 2.53 0.32 17.76
CA ILE A 171 1.89 0.39 16.44
C ILE A 171 1.20 1.74 16.18
N LEU A 172 0.87 2.50 17.22
CA LEU A 172 0.15 3.77 17.06
C LEU A 172 0.82 4.75 16.10
N PRO A 173 2.13 4.95 16.11
CA PRO A 173 2.79 5.80 15.11
C PRO A 173 2.62 5.28 13.67
N ALA A 174 2.61 3.96 13.48
CA ALA A 174 2.37 3.36 12.15
C ALA A 174 0.93 3.60 11.69
N ILE A 175 -0.04 3.50 12.58
CA ILE A 175 -1.46 3.80 12.30
C ILE A 175 -1.61 5.26 11.86
N GLU A 176 -1.04 6.19 12.59
CA GLU A 176 -1.09 7.61 12.24
C GLU A 176 -0.39 7.88 10.89
N LEU A 177 0.74 7.26 10.64
CA LEU A 177 1.45 7.37 9.36
C LEU A 177 0.60 6.85 8.19
N LEU A 178 -0.06 5.70 8.35
CA LEU A 178 -0.99 5.16 7.35
C LEU A 178 -2.11 6.15 7.05
N LYS A 179 -2.75 6.72 8.07
CA LYS A 179 -3.84 7.70 7.90
C LYS A 179 -3.38 9.00 7.23
N GLN A 180 -2.14 9.43 7.47
CA GLN A 180 -1.56 10.61 6.82
C GLN A 180 -1.19 10.36 5.36
N GLN A 181 -0.56 9.23 5.07
CA GLN A 181 0.00 8.90 3.76
C GLN A 181 -1.01 8.30 2.80
N LEU A 182 -2.07 7.68 3.30
CA LEU A 182 -3.08 6.98 2.50
C LEU A 182 -4.47 7.61 2.66
N GLN A 183 -5.26 7.55 1.61
CA GLN A 183 -6.70 7.83 1.69
C GLN A 183 -7.39 6.59 2.27
N VAL A 184 -7.98 6.74 3.46
CA VAL A 184 -8.71 5.66 4.13
C VAL A 184 -10.16 5.64 3.62
N VAL A 185 -10.62 4.51 3.11
CA VAL A 185 -11.93 4.34 2.50
C VAL A 185 -12.63 3.10 3.05
N ASN A 186 -13.85 3.27 3.52
CA ASN A 186 -14.73 2.18 3.91
C ASN A 186 -15.50 1.65 2.70
N VAL A 187 -15.56 0.33 2.53
CA VAL A 187 -16.28 -0.37 1.45
C VAL A 187 -17.34 -1.35 2.00
N ASP A 188 -17.74 -1.16 3.27
CA ASP A 188 -18.90 -1.85 3.88
C ASP A 188 -20.19 -1.14 3.63
#